data_f16c90a2e3c3bc01c54560fcc4966c8d
#
_entry.id   f16c90a2e3c3bc01c54560fcc4966c8d
#
_cell.length_a   1.000
_cell.length_b   1.000
_cell.length_c   1.000
_cell.angle_alpha   90.00
_cell.angle_beta   90.00
_cell.angle_gamma   90.00
#
_symmetry.space_group_name_H-M   'P 1'
#
loop_
_entity.id
_entity.type
_entity.pdbx_description
1 polymer ?
#
loop_
_entity_poly.entity_id
_entity_poly.type
_entity_poly.pdbx_seq_one_letter_code
_entity_poly.pdbx_strand_id
1 'polypeptide(L)' 'MKERKKFEKALNDYYKHLLIRFNRGSEYIDKHNDDATAIEEWKLIKEELKLIESMIILYDD' A
#
# COMPACT_ATOMS: atom_id res chain seq x y z
N MET A 1 16.11 15.55 -11.52
CA MET A 1 15.58 15.52 -12.88
C MET A 1 14.06 15.43 -12.84
N LYS A 2 13.40 16.06 -13.81
CA LYS A 2 11.94 16.15 -13.81
C LYS A 2 11.23 14.80 -13.85
N GLU A 3 11.76 13.86 -14.62
CA GLU A 3 11.15 12.54 -14.77
C GLU A 3 11.21 11.74 -13.49
N ARG A 4 12.34 11.82 -12.79
CA ARG A 4 12.50 11.12 -11.49
C ARG A 4 11.53 11.66 -10.45
N LYS A 5 11.36 12.97 -10.40
CA LYS A 5 10.42 13.60 -9.45
C LYS A 5 8.98 13.22 -9.74
N LYS A 6 8.60 13.12 -11.01
CA LYS A 6 7.26 12.67 -11.38
C LYS A 6 7.01 11.25 -10.94
N PHE A 7 8.01 10.39 -11.12
CA PHE A 7 7.90 9.00 -10.71
C PHE A 7 7.80 8.88 -9.20
N GLU A 8 8.62 9.62 -8.46
CA GLU A 8 8.55 9.63 -7.00
C GLU A 8 7.19 10.10 -6.50
N LYS A 9 6.64 11.15 -7.12
CA LYS A 9 5.32 11.65 -6.75
C LYS A 9 4.25 10.60 -7.01
N ALA A 10 4.31 9.94 -8.16
CA ALA A 10 3.35 8.89 -8.50
C ALA A 10 3.43 7.74 -7.51
N LEU A 11 4.63 7.33 -7.12
CA LEU A 11 4.83 6.30 -6.11
C LEU A 11 4.24 6.70 -4.76
N ASN A 12 4.50 7.93 -4.33
CA ASN A 12 3.98 8.40 -3.05
C ASN A 12 2.47 8.50 -3.06
N ASP A 13 1.87 8.95 -4.16
CA ASP A 13 0.42 9.02 -4.29
C ASP A 13 -0.19 7.62 -4.26
N TYR A 14 0.42 6.67 -4.96
CA TYR A 14 -0.02 5.28 -4.95
C TYR A 14 0.08 4.68 -3.54
N TYR A 15 1.18 4.95 -2.86
CA TYR A 15 1.39 4.49 -1.49
C TYR A 15 0.29 5.01 -0.56
N LYS A 16 -0.07 6.28 -0.67
CA LYS A 16 -1.14 6.86 0.14
C LYS A 16 -2.48 6.17 -0.11
N HIS A 17 -2.79 5.89 -1.38
CA HIS A 17 -4.02 5.17 -1.72
C HIS A 17 -4.03 3.76 -1.14
N LEU A 18 -2.90 3.07 -1.22
CA LEU A 18 -2.79 1.73 -0.63
C LEU A 18 -2.93 1.76 0.88
N LEU A 19 -2.37 2.78 1.54
CA LEU A 19 -2.51 2.93 2.99
C LEU A 19 -3.97 3.10 3.39
N ILE A 20 -4.72 3.90 2.65
CA ILE A 20 -6.15 4.08 2.91
C ILE A 20 -6.88 2.75 2.76
N ARG A 21 -6.62 2.02 1.70
CA ARG A 21 -7.24 0.71 1.47
C ARG A 21 -6.83 -0.29 2.55
N PHE A 22 -5.58 -0.28 2.96
CA PHE A 22 -5.07 -1.14 4.03
C PHE A 22 -5.80 -0.87 5.33
N ASN A 23 -5.96 0.40 5.70
CA ASN A 23 -6.63 0.79 6.94
C ASN A 23 -8.12 0.42 6.92
N ARG A 24 -8.78 0.63 5.77
CA ARG A 24 -10.18 0.24 5.61
C ARG A 24 -10.34 -1.28 5.69
N GLY A 25 -9.43 -2.01 5.07
CA GLY A 25 -9.44 -3.47 5.13
C GLY A 25 -9.23 -3.98 6.54
N SER A 26 -8.32 -3.36 7.28
CA SER A 26 -8.08 -3.71 8.67
C SER A 26 -9.33 -3.53 9.53
N GLU A 27 -10.03 -2.41 9.36
CA GLU A 27 -11.30 -2.17 10.08
C GLU A 27 -12.36 -3.18 9.71
N TYR A 28 -12.48 -3.51 8.43
CA TYR A 28 -13.43 -4.49 7.96
C TYR A 28 -13.15 -5.87 8.57
N ILE A 29 -11.89 -6.29 8.57
CA ILE A 29 -11.49 -7.60 9.08
C ILE A 29 -11.71 -7.70 10.58
N ASP A 30 -11.52 -6.61 11.32
CA ASP A 30 -11.81 -6.59 12.75
C ASP A 30 -13.29 -6.92 13.04
N LYS A 31 -14.18 -6.50 12.15
CA LYS A 31 -15.62 -6.77 12.29
C LYS A 31 -16.05 -8.07 11.62
N HIS A 32 -15.27 -8.55 10.64
CA HIS A 32 -15.61 -9.73 9.85
C HIS A 32 -14.42 -10.67 9.79
N ASN A 33 -13.97 -11.14 10.95
CA ASN A 33 -12.75 -11.94 11.06
C ASN A 33 -12.88 -13.35 10.47
N ASP A 34 -14.07 -13.74 10.05
CA ASP A 34 -14.33 -15.02 9.39
C ASP A 34 -14.36 -14.93 7.86
N ASP A 35 -14.18 -13.74 7.30
CA ASP A 35 -14.16 -13.53 5.85
C ASP A 35 -12.75 -13.81 5.30
N ALA A 36 -12.52 -15.07 4.92
CA ALA A 36 -11.21 -15.52 4.46
C ALA A 36 -10.75 -14.77 3.19
N THR A 37 -11.68 -14.46 2.28
CA THR A 37 -11.36 -13.75 1.05
C THR A 37 -10.87 -12.35 1.34
N ALA A 38 -11.55 -11.65 2.24
CA ALA A 38 -11.14 -10.30 2.63
C ALA A 38 -9.77 -10.30 3.31
N ILE A 39 -9.51 -11.29 4.15
CA ILE A 39 -8.21 -11.43 4.82
C ILE A 39 -7.10 -11.64 3.80
N GLU A 40 -7.31 -12.49 2.80
CA GLU A 40 -6.32 -12.72 1.75
C GLU A 40 -6.04 -11.46 0.93
N GLU A 41 -7.08 -10.74 0.54
CA GLU A 41 -6.91 -9.47 -0.18
C GLU A 41 -6.14 -8.45 0.64
N TRP A 42 -6.44 -8.38 1.92
CA TRP A 42 -5.74 -7.47 2.84
C TRP A 42 -4.25 -7.82 2.93
N LYS A 43 -3.92 -9.11 2.99
CA LYS A 43 -2.53 -9.58 3.02
C LYS A 43 -1.79 -9.19 1.75
N LEU A 44 -2.46 -9.27 0.59
CA LEU A 44 -1.87 -8.84 -0.68
C LEU A 44 -1.55 -7.35 -0.67
N ILE A 45 -2.47 -6.54 -0.15
CA ILE A 45 -2.25 -5.10 -0.02
C ILE A 45 -1.06 -4.81 0.89
N LYS A 46 -0.95 -5.56 1.98
CA LYS A 46 0.17 -5.43 2.92
C LYS A 46 1.51 -5.72 2.23
N GLU A 47 1.57 -6.75 1.39
CA GLU A 47 2.77 -7.07 0.64
C GLU A 47 3.12 -6.00 -0.38
N GLU A 48 2.11 -5.46 -1.08
CA GLU A 48 2.33 -4.36 -2.01
C GLU A 48 2.88 -3.13 -1.30
N LEU A 49 2.36 -2.82 -0.11
CA LEU A 49 2.87 -1.71 0.69
C LEU A 49 4.35 -1.89 1.02
N LYS A 50 4.76 -3.08 1.39
CA LYS A 50 6.17 -3.37 1.69
C LYS A 50 7.05 -3.16 0.47
N LEU A 51 6.59 -3.61 -0.70
CA LEU A 51 7.34 -3.43 -1.94
C LEU A 51 7.49 -1.95 -2.29
N ILE A 52 6.41 -1.19 -2.16
CA ILE A 52 6.44 0.24 -2.49
C ILE A 52 7.31 1.00 -1.50
N GLU A 53 7.24 0.65 -0.22
CA GLU A 53 8.12 1.25 0.80
C GLU A 53 9.59 1.04 0.44
N SER A 54 9.96 -0.17 0.01
CA SER A 54 11.31 -0.47 -0.43
C SER A 54 11.70 0.37 -1.64
N MET A 55 10.80 0.55 -2.60
CA MET A 55 11.05 1.36 -3.78
C MET A 55 11.24 2.84 -3.42
N ILE A 56 10.41 3.36 -2.51
CA ILE A 56 10.53 4.74 -2.06
C ILE A 56 11.88 4.98 -1.39
N ILE A 57 12.32 4.05 -0.55
CA ILE A 57 13.62 4.14 0.10
C ILE A 57 14.75 4.17 -0.93
N LEU A 58 14.66 3.35 -1.98
CA LEU A 58 15.67 3.32 -3.04
C LEU A 58 15.77 4.64 -3.80
N TYR A 59 14.64 5.33 -3.97
CA TYR A 59 14.61 6.59 -4.71
C TYR A 59 14.86 7.82 -3.82
N ASP A 60 14.87 7.64 -2.53
CA ASP A 60 14.95 8.73 -1.56
C ASP A 60 16.39 9.02 -1.12
N ASP A 61 17.33 8.79 -2.00
CA ASP A 61 18.75 9.05 -1.73
C ASP A 61 19.08 10.53 -1.85
#